data_93978cf7112a4b761b66d9b6d8373a0d
#
_entry.id   93978cf7112a4b761b66d9b6d8373a0d
#
_cell.length_a   1.000
_cell.length_b   1.000
_cell.length_c   1.000
_cell.angle_alpha   90.00
_cell.angle_beta   90.00
_cell.angle_gamma   90.00
#
_symmetry.space_group_name_H-M   'P 1'
#
loop_
_entity.id
_entity.type
_entity.pdbx_description
1 polymer ?
#
loop_
_entity_poly.entity_id
_entity_poly.type
_entity_poly.pdbx_seq_one_letter_code
_entity_poly.pdbx_strand_id
1 'polypeptide(L)'
;GAYNRSLASIESYLQKYPSISFVLDVHRDAVQDANGQQFKLLCGEDKNAAQLEFVIGSNGGGLSHDLWRENLKLACAVQETLYKDYPTLMRPVTVRNSRYNQHMTTGSLLVEVGTAGNSLEEAINAARIFAAGFAKTLQNGE
;
A
#
# COMPACT_ATOMS: atom_id res chain seq x y z
N GLY A 1 -5.93 9.02 18.20
CA GLY A 1 -6.02 7.72 17.53
C GLY A 1 -4.67 7.23 17.02
N ALA A 2 -4.62 6.03 16.42
CA ALA A 2 -3.38 5.43 15.90
C ALA A 2 -2.71 6.33 14.85
N TYR A 3 -3.48 6.87 13.91
CA TYR A 3 -2.98 7.76 12.86
C TYR A 3 -2.36 9.06 13.39
N ASN A 4 -2.84 9.62 14.51
CA ASN A 4 -2.20 10.81 15.11
C ASN A 4 -0.83 10.47 15.70
N ARG A 5 -0.67 9.27 16.26
CA ARG A 5 0.62 8.83 16.79
C ARG A 5 1.63 8.54 15.67
N SER A 6 1.19 7.84 14.62
CA SER A 6 2.05 7.58 13.46
C SER A 6 2.41 8.87 12.71
N LEU A 7 1.50 9.86 12.64
CA LEU A 7 1.80 11.16 12.04
C LEU A 7 2.98 11.83 12.74
N ALA A 8 2.96 11.95 14.06
CA ALA A 8 4.05 12.57 14.81
C ALA A 8 5.40 11.85 14.58
N SER A 9 5.38 10.52 14.46
CA SER A 9 6.59 9.75 14.12
C SER A 9 7.08 10.06 12.70
N ILE A 10 6.16 10.06 11.71
CA ILE A 10 6.50 10.37 10.31
C ILE A 10 7.10 11.77 10.22
N GLU A 11 6.46 12.79 10.81
CA GLU A 11 6.95 14.17 10.84
C GLU A 11 8.36 14.27 11.40
N SER A 12 8.61 13.61 12.55
CA SER A 12 9.93 13.59 13.18
C SER A 12 11.00 12.98 12.28
N TYR A 13 10.70 11.84 11.61
CA TYR A 13 11.66 11.20 10.71
C TYR A 13 11.92 12.01 9.44
N LEU A 14 10.88 12.61 8.83
CA LEU A 14 11.03 13.46 7.65
C LEU A 14 11.83 14.72 7.95
N GLN A 15 11.68 15.31 9.16
CA GLN A 15 12.51 16.44 9.59
C GLN A 15 13.97 16.03 9.79
N LYS A 16 14.20 14.86 10.41
CA LYS A 16 15.55 14.35 10.70
C LYS A 16 16.28 13.89 9.44
N TYR A 17 15.57 13.36 8.48
CA TYR A 17 16.11 12.76 7.25
C TYR A 17 15.38 13.32 6.02
N PRO A 18 15.74 14.54 5.56
CA PRO A 18 15.05 15.20 4.45
C PRO A 18 15.15 14.47 3.09
N SER A 19 16.04 13.49 2.99
CA SER A 19 16.18 12.64 1.79
C SER A 19 15.11 11.54 1.66
N ILE A 20 14.28 11.34 2.69
CA ILE A 20 13.15 10.37 2.60
C ILE A 20 12.11 10.93 1.65
N SER A 21 11.90 10.23 0.54
CA SER A 21 10.89 10.57 -0.48
C SER A 21 9.66 9.67 -0.40
N PHE A 22 9.80 8.47 0.17
CA PHE A 22 8.75 7.45 0.22
C PHE A 22 8.41 7.08 1.66
N VAL A 23 7.12 6.94 1.95
CA VAL A 23 6.59 6.45 3.23
C VAL A 23 5.60 5.32 2.93
N LEU A 24 5.93 4.12 3.36
CA LEU A 24 5.08 2.94 3.16
C LEU A 24 4.40 2.57 4.48
N ASP A 25 3.07 2.68 4.51
CA ASP A 25 2.23 2.23 5.61
C ASP A 25 1.75 0.80 5.30
N VAL A 26 2.36 -0.17 5.97
CA VAL A 26 2.11 -1.60 5.71
C VAL A 26 1.02 -2.09 6.63
N HIS A 27 -0.08 -2.52 6.05
CA HIS A 27 -1.27 -3.00 6.73
C HIS A 27 -1.57 -4.46 6.38
N ARG A 28 -2.59 -4.99 7.00
CA ARG A 28 -3.21 -6.27 6.71
C ARG A 28 -4.71 -6.09 6.67
N ASP A 29 -5.33 -6.40 5.54
CA ASP A 29 -6.75 -6.20 5.30
C ASP A 29 -7.61 -7.19 6.12
N ALA A 30 -8.91 -6.85 6.27
CA ALA A 30 -9.92 -7.70 6.88
C ALA A 30 -11.03 -7.97 5.84
N VAL A 31 -10.86 -9.04 5.08
CA VAL A 31 -11.88 -9.50 4.12
C VAL A 31 -12.61 -10.69 4.73
N GLN A 32 -13.89 -10.51 5.05
CA GLN A 32 -14.67 -11.50 5.76
C GLN A 32 -16.10 -11.63 5.22
N ASP A 33 -16.71 -12.77 5.47
CA ASP A 33 -18.13 -12.98 5.20
C ASP A 33 -19.03 -12.34 6.28
N ALA A 34 -20.35 -12.50 6.12
CA ALA A 34 -21.33 -12.00 7.08
C ALA A 34 -21.23 -12.67 8.46
N ASN A 35 -20.60 -13.83 8.58
CA ASN A 35 -20.37 -14.54 9.83
C ASN A 35 -19.04 -14.22 10.49
N GLY A 36 -18.23 -13.33 9.87
CA GLY A 36 -16.92 -12.94 10.37
C GLY A 36 -15.79 -13.91 10.00
N GLN A 37 -16.04 -14.90 9.12
CA GLN A 37 -14.99 -15.78 8.65
C GLN A 37 -14.07 -15.02 7.68
N GLN A 38 -12.78 -14.97 8.03
CA GLN A 38 -11.77 -14.28 7.22
C GLN A 38 -11.44 -15.07 5.96
N PHE A 39 -11.39 -14.39 4.82
CA PHE A 39 -10.96 -14.99 3.57
C PHE A 39 -9.46 -14.88 3.37
N LYS A 40 -8.87 -15.98 2.91
CA LYS A 40 -7.52 -16.09 2.43
C LYS A 40 -7.51 -15.74 0.94
N LEU A 41 -6.75 -14.71 0.56
CA LEU A 41 -6.59 -14.29 -0.83
C LEU A 41 -5.15 -14.55 -1.28
N LEU A 42 -5.00 -15.35 -2.34
CA LEU A 42 -3.71 -15.76 -2.88
C LEU A 42 -3.51 -15.26 -4.31
N CYS A 43 -2.26 -14.97 -4.63
CA CYS A 43 -1.81 -14.71 -5.99
C CYS A 43 -2.01 -15.96 -6.87
N GLY A 44 -2.49 -15.78 -8.09
CA GLY A 44 -2.71 -16.88 -9.02
C GLY A 44 -1.42 -17.49 -9.54
N GLU A 45 -0.42 -16.66 -9.76
CA GLU A 45 0.89 -17.01 -10.30
C GLU A 45 1.81 -17.62 -9.22
N ASP A 46 1.64 -17.22 -7.96
CA ASP A 46 2.37 -17.77 -6.81
C ASP A 46 1.42 -18.05 -5.64
N LYS A 47 1.01 -19.29 -5.47
CA LYS A 47 0.11 -19.74 -4.41
C LYS A 47 0.68 -19.62 -3.00
N ASN A 48 1.97 -19.30 -2.86
CA ASN A 48 2.61 -19.03 -1.57
C ASN A 48 2.64 -17.53 -1.24
N ALA A 49 2.13 -16.67 -2.14
CA ALA A 49 2.04 -15.23 -1.93
C ALA A 49 0.59 -14.79 -1.75
N ALA A 50 0.33 -13.95 -0.75
CA ALA A 50 -0.95 -13.28 -0.56
C ALA A 50 -1.19 -12.24 -1.66
N GLN A 51 -2.44 -11.89 -1.94
CA GLN A 51 -2.75 -10.72 -2.76
C GLN A 51 -2.46 -9.42 -1.99
N LEU A 52 -2.20 -8.36 -2.76
CA LEU A 52 -1.93 -7.01 -2.26
C LEU A 52 -3.03 -6.04 -2.70
N GLU A 53 -3.20 -4.94 -1.97
CA GLU A 53 -4.06 -3.82 -2.40
C GLU A 53 -3.43 -2.49 -2.00
N PHE A 54 -3.49 -1.50 -2.89
CA PHE A 54 -3.22 -0.12 -2.52
C PHE A 54 -4.50 0.58 -2.05
N VAL A 55 -4.42 1.25 -0.91
CA VAL A 55 -5.46 2.15 -0.42
C VAL A 55 -4.93 3.57 -0.51
N ILE A 56 -5.53 4.37 -1.36
CA ILE A 56 -5.15 5.77 -1.58
C ILE A 56 -6.13 6.67 -0.85
N GLY A 57 -5.58 7.47 0.04
CA GLY A 57 -6.34 8.52 0.72
C GLY A 57 -6.54 9.72 -0.16
N SER A 58 -7.62 10.44 0.06
CA SER A 58 -7.94 11.69 -0.65
C SER A 58 -8.33 12.80 0.32
N ASN A 59 -8.63 13.98 -0.23
CA ASN A 59 -9.18 15.11 0.51
C ASN A 59 -10.72 15.09 0.64
N GLY A 60 -11.38 14.03 0.19
CA GLY A 60 -12.84 13.90 0.20
C GLY A 60 -13.47 13.94 1.61
N GLY A 61 -12.70 13.67 2.67
CA GLY A 61 -13.10 13.78 4.07
C GLY A 61 -12.90 15.16 4.70
N GLY A 62 -12.52 16.17 3.92
CA GLY A 62 -12.38 17.56 4.36
C GLY A 62 -11.01 17.93 4.93
N LEU A 63 -10.08 16.99 5.09
CA LEU A 63 -8.69 17.28 5.44
C LEU A 63 -7.87 17.55 4.18
N SER A 64 -6.99 18.57 4.20
CA SER A 64 -6.16 18.92 3.07
C SER A 64 -5.23 17.75 2.68
N HIS A 65 -5.30 17.38 1.41
CA HIS A 65 -4.43 16.40 0.76
C HIS A 65 -4.44 16.67 -0.76
N ASP A 66 -3.96 17.82 -1.16
CA ASP A 66 -4.14 18.34 -2.52
C ASP A 66 -3.38 17.53 -3.58
N LEU A 67 -2.27 16.89 -3.16
CA LEU A 67 -1.41 16.08 -4.03
C LEU A 67 -1.70 14.58 -4.00
N TRP A 68 -2.87 14.15 -3.51
CA TRP A 68 -3.21 12.71 -3.41
C TRP A 68 -3.15 11.98 -4.76
N ARG A 69 -3.35 12.70 -5.88
CA ARG A 69 -3.24 12.12 -7.22
C ARG A 69 -1.80 11.70 -7.56
N GLU A 70 -0.79 12.31 -6.96
CA GLU A 70 0.62 11.89 -7.14
C GLU A 70 0.86 10.55 -6.44
N ASN A 71 0.30 10.35 -5.24
CA ASN A 71 0.33 9.04 -4.58
C ASN A 71 -0.40 7.98 -5.42
N LEU A 72 -1.56 8.32 -6.01
CA LEU A 72 -2.30 7.42 -6.90
C LEU A 72 -1.47 7.06 -8.15
N LYS A 73 -0.81 8.03 -8.78
CA LYS A 73 0.06 7.77 -9.94
C LYS A 73 1.16 6.77 -9.61
N LEU A 74 1.83 6.97 -8.46
CA LEU A 74 2.87 6.02 -8.00
C LEU A 74 2.28 4.63 -7.78
N ALA A 75 1.13 4.51 -7.10
CA ALA A 75 0.47 3.23 -6.90
C ALA A 75 0.15 2.53 -8.23
N CYS A 76 -0.41 3.27 -9.20
CA CYS A 76 -0.71 2.72 -10.52
C CYS A 76 0.55 2.26 -11.27
N ALA A 77 1.64 3.04 -11.22
CA ALA A 77 2.90 2.67 -11.87
C ALA A 77 3.51 1.39 -11.26
N VAL A 78 3.47 1.26 -9.93
CA VAL A 78 3.92 0.04 -9.25
C VAL A 78 3.03 -1.15 -9.61
N GLN A 79 1.71 -0.97 -9.62
CA GLN A 79 0.76 -2.01 -10.00
C GLN A 79 0.97 -2.46 -11.45
N GLU A 80 1.18 -1.53 -12.38
CA GLU A 80 1.48 -1.84 -13.79
C GLU A 80 2.78 -2.64 -13.93
N THR A 81 3.81 -2.28 -13.16
CA THR A 81 5.08 -3.02 -13.16
C THR A 81 4.90 -4.45 -12.66
N LEU A 82 4.15 -4.64 -11.56
CA LEU A 82 3.87 -5.95 -10.98
C LEU A 82 2.98 -6.80 -11.88
N TYR A 83 2.01 -6.18 -12.57
CA TYR A 83 1.05 -6.87 -13.43
C TYR A 83 1.73 -7.66 -14.58
N LYS A 84 2.91 -7.24 -15.02
CA LYS A 84 3.65 -7.90 -16.10
C LYS A 84 4.03 -9.35 -15.76
N ASP A 85 4.42 -9.59 -14.52
CA ASP A 85 4.89 -10.88 -14.04
C ASP A 85 3.86 -11.59 -13.14
N TYR A 86 3.00 -10.80 -12.45
CA TYR A 86 2.03 -11.26 -11.47
C TYR A 86 0.66 -10.57 -11.66
N PRO A 87 -0.08 -10.89 -12.74
CA PRO A 87 -1.33 -10.18 -13.08
C PRO A 87 -2.45 -10.32 -12.04
N THR A 88 -2.41 -11.32 -11.16
CA THR A 88 -3.40 -11.49 -10.10
C THR A 88 -2.92 -11.11 -8.70
N LEU A 89 -1.69 -10.62 -8.56
CA LEU A 89 -1.14 -10.24 -7.26
C LEU A 89 -1.86 -9.03 -6.67
N MET A 90 -2.06 -7.99 -7.50
CA MET A 90 -2.68 -6.75 -7.04
C MET A 90 -4.20 -6.79 -7.22
N ARG A 91 -4.92 -6.54 -6.14
CA ARG A 91 -6.34 -6.18 -6.20
C ARG A 91 -6.51 -4.75 -6.76
N PRO A 92 -7.70 -4.37 -7.23
CA PRO A 92 -7.94 -2.99 -7.68
C PRO A 92 -7.56 -1.96 -6.63
N VAL A 93 -6.92 -0.85 -7.05
CA VAL A 93 -6.62 0.28 -6.16
C VAL A 93 -7.92 0.85 -5.60
N THR A 94 -7.99 1.04 -4.30
CA THR A 94 -9.14 1.64 -3.62
C THR A 94 -8.81 3.09 -3.24
N VAL A 95 -9.67 4.04 -3.64
CA VAL A 95 -9.58 5.44 -3.20
C VAL A 95 -10.59 5.70 -2.09
N ARG A 96 -10.13 6.28 -0.97
CA ARG A 96 -10.93 6.56 0.22
C ARG A 96 -10.95 8.06 0.55
N ASN A 97 -11.98 8.49 1.27
CA ASN A 97 -12.11 9.88 1.73
C ASN A 97 -11.21 10.21 2.94
N SER A 98 -10.57 9.21 3.54
CA SER A 98 -9.61 9.40 4.65
C SER A 98 -8.21 9.61 4.12
N ARG A 99 -7.43 10.48 4.79
CA ARG A 99 -6.10 10.92 4.34
C ARG A 99 -4.96 9.92 4.61
N TYR A 100 -5.08 9.07 5.65
CA TYR A 100 -4.10 8.03 6.04
C TYR A 100 -2.64 8.54 6.19
N ASN A 101 -2.44 9.82 6.58
CA ASN A 101 -1.13 10.47 6.63
C ASN A 101 -0.36 10.52 5.28
N GLN A 102 -1.00 10.15 4.16
CA GLN A 102 -0.35 10.14 2.84
C GLN A 102 -0.04 11.54 2.30
N HIS A 103 -0.56 12.59 2.93
CA HIS A 103 -0.23 14.00 2.59
C HIS A 103 1.20 14.38 2.95
N MET A 104 1.92 13.53 3.69
CA MET A 104 3.27 13.84 4.16
C MET A 104 4.31 13.84 3.04
N THR A 105 4.15 12.99 2.03
CA THR A 105 4.98 13.00 0.82
C THR A 105 4.15 12.58 -0.40
N THR A 106 4.56 12.96 -1.61
CA THR A 106 3.96 12.46 -2.86
C THR A 106 4.30 10.99 -3.14
N GLY A 107 5.22 10.41 -2.38
CA GLY A 107 5.59 9.00 -2.40
C GLY A 107 5.01 8.18 -1.23
N SER A 108 3.97 8.69 -0.54
CA SER A 108 3.33 7.96 0.56
C SER A 108 2.28 7.00 0.02
N LEU A 109 2.37 5.72 0.40
CA LEU A 109 1.43 4.67 0.03
C LEU A 109 0.99 3.87 1.26
N LEU A 110 -0.28 3.46 1.29
CA LEU A 110 -0.76 2.40 2.17
C LEU A 110 -0.93 1.13 1.33
N VAL A 111 -0.29 0.06 1.76
CA VAL A 111 -0.38 -1.25 1.12
C VAL A 111 -0.91 -2.29 2.09
N GLU A 112 -2.02 -2.91 1.72
CA GLU A 112 -2.57 -4.08 2.38
C GLU A 112 -1.81 -5.31 1.88
N VAL A 113 -1.06 -5.96 2.77
CA VAL A 113 -0.25 -7.15 2.46
C VAL A 113 -0.99 -8.38 2.93
N GLY A 114 -1.83 -8.91 2.05
CA GLY A 114 -2.74 -10.00 2.38
C GLY A 114 -3.91 -9.57 3.27
N THR A 115 -4.61 -10.57 3.76
CA THR A 115 -5.78 -10.43 4.65
C THR A 115 -5.53 -11.11 5.98
N ALA A 116 -6.41 -10.90 6.95
CA ALA A 116 -6.38 -11.59 8.23
C ALA A 116 -6.51 -13.13 8.08
N GLY A 117 -7.00 -13.62 6.94
CA GLY A 117 -7.07 -15.05 6.60
C GLY A 117 -5.76 -15.64 6.05
N ASN A 118 -4.82 -14.82 5.61
CA ASN A 118 -3.52 -15.28 5.10
C ASN A 118 -2.56 -15.63 6.24
N SER A 119 -1.61 -16.54 5.97
CA SER A 119 -0.50 -16.83 6.87
C SER A 119 0.56 -15.71 6.83
N LEU A 120 1.41 -15.66 7.84
CA LEU A 120 2.55 -14.73 7.87
C LEU A 120 3.51 -14.99 6.70
N GLU A 121 3.74 -16.27 6.36
CA GLU A 121 4.64 -16.65 5.26
C GLU A 121 4.11 -16.14 3.91
N GLU A 122 2.81 -16.27 3.65
CA GLU A 122 2.16 -15.75 2.44
C GLU A 122 2.27 -14.23 2.34
N ALA A 123 2.10 -13.52 3.46
CA ALA A 123 2.28 -12.08 3.52
C ALA A 123 3.75 -11.68 3.28
N ILE A 124 4.71 -12.38 3.86
CA ILE A 124 6.14 -12.11 3.64
C ILE A 124 6.53 -12.32 2.18
N ASN A 125 6.04 -13.39 1.54
CA ASN A 125 6.31 -13.66 0.13
C ASN A 125 5.72 -12.56 -0.76
N ALA A 126 4.48 -12.15 -0.52
CA ALA A 126 3.86 -11.03 -1.21
C ALA A 126 4.64 -9.71 -1.03
N ALA A 127 5.09 -9.42 0.19
CA ALA A 127 5.89 -8.23 0.50
C ALA A 127 7.24 -8.23 -0.26
N ARG A 128 7.88 -9.38 -0.45
CA ARG A 128 9.12 -9.51 -1.24
C ARG A 128 8.88 -9.21 -2.71
N ILE A 129 7.81 -9.75 -3.29
CA ILE A 129 7.42 -9.47 -4.69
C ILE A 129 7.10 -7.97 -4.84
N PHE A 130 6.34 -7.39 -3.92
CA PHE A 130 6.05 -5.96 -3.88
C PHE A 130 7.31 -5.12 -3.85
N ALA A 131 8.24 -5.41 -2.95
CA ALA A 131 9.48 -4.64 -2.79
C ALA A 131 10.33 -4.67 -4.07
N ALA A 132 10.42 -5.82 -4.74
CA ALA A 132 11.12 -5.95 -6.02
C ALA A 132 10.44 -5.13 -7.13
N GLY A 133 9.11 -5.20 -7.24
CA GLY A 133 8.34 -4.42 -8.21
C GLY A 133 8.41 -2.91 -7.96
N PHE A 134 8.33 -2.50 -6.69
CA PHE A 134 8.49 -1.10 -6.29
C PHE A 134 9.86 -0.56 -6.68
N ALA A 135 10.94 -1.28 -6.37
CA ALA A 135 12.30 -0.88 -6.74
C ALA A 135 12.46 -0.78 -8.26
N LYS A 136 11.93 -1.76 -9.02
CA LYS A 136 11.95 -1.75 -10.50
C LYS A 136 11.18 -0.55 -11.07
N THR A 137 10.06 -0.16 -10.47
CA THR A 137 9.29 1.01 -10.89
C THR A 137 10.10 2.29 -10.73
N LEU A 138 10.80 2.45 -9.62
CA LEU A 138 11.62 3.65 -9.37
C LEU A 138 12.80 3.75 -10.35
N GLN A 139 13.42 2.63 -10.71
CA GLN A 139 14.51 2.60 -11.69
C GLN A 139 14.07 2.96 -13.12
N ASN A 140 12.82 2.68 -13.47
CA ASN A 140 12.27 2.98 -14.80
C ASN A 140 11.71 4.39 -14.94
N GLY A 141 11.62 5.14 -13.86
CA GLY A 141 11.09 6.51 -13.80
C GLY A 141 12.17 7.60 -13.88
N GLU A 142 13.45 7.22 -14.05
CA GLU A 142 14.57 8.14 -14.24
C GLU A 142 14.77 8.52 -15.70
#